data_5ce497236da2366053b77e9b12af4f46
#
_entry.id   5ce497236da2366053b77e9b12af4f46
#
_cell.length_a   1.000
_cell.length_b   1.000
_cell.length_c   1.000
_cell.angle_alpha   90.00
_cell.angle_beta   90.00
_cell.angle_gamma   90.00
#
_symmetry.space_group_name_H-M   'P 1'
#
loop_
_entity.id
_entity.type
_entity.pdbx_description
1 polymer ?
#
loop_
_entity_poly.entity_id
_entity_poly.type
_entity_poly.pdbx_seq_one_letter_code
_entity_poly.pdbx_strand_id
1 'polypeptide(L)'
;MATAIILIQLALVMALIFIGARVGGIGLGIYGMVGVFILVFVFGLKPGNLPIDVMLIIVSVITAASTLQAAGGLDYLVGVAARFLRKHPEKITYYGPLTTWLFCLVAGTAHTSYSLLPIISEIATNSKIRPERPLSVATIAASLGITGSPVSAATAAIIST
;
A
#
# COMPACT_ATOMS: atom_id res chain seq x y z
N MET A 1 -8.22 -17.86 -34.52
CA MET A 1 -9.37 -17.19 -33.89
C MET A 1 -9.27 -17.13 -32.35
N ALA A 2 -8.98 -18.24 -31.65
CA ALA A 2 -8.87 -18.26 -30.18
C ALA A 2 -7.84 -17.27 -29.62
N THR A 3 -6.65 -17.22 -30.22
CA THR A 3 -5.58 -16.28 -29.78
C THR A 3 -5.96 -14.80 -29.91
N ALA A 4 -6.71 -14.44 -30.96
CA ALA A 4 -7.18 -13.07 -31.15
C ALA A 4 -8.20 -12.67 -30.07
N ILE A 5 -9.10 -13.58 -29.70
CA ILE A 5 -10.08 -13.34 -28.63
C ILE A 5 -9.38 -13.16 -27.28
N ILE A 6 -8.39 -13.99 -26.97
CA ILE A 6 -7.59 -13.87 -25.73
C ILE A 6 -6.85 -12.55 -25.68
N LEU A 7 -6.26 -12.10 -26.79
CA LEU A 7 -5.57 -10.80 -26.84
C LEU A 7 -6.53 -9.62 -26.65
N ILE A 8 -7.75 -9.70 -27.20
CA ILE A 8 -8.78 -8.68 -27.01
C ILE A 8 -9.21 -8.62 -25.53
N GLN A 9 -9.44 -9.78 -24.92
CA GLN A 9 -9.80 -9.88 -23.50
C GLN A 9 -8.69 -9.30 -22.60
N LEU A 10 -7.44 -9.64 -22.88
CA LEU A 10 -6.28 -9.09 -22.15
C LEU A 10 -6.18 -7.58 -22.32
N ALA A 11 -6.31 -7.08 -23.55
CA ALA A 11 -6.28 -5.65 -23.84
C ALA A 11 -7.40 -4.89 -23.11
N LEU A 12 -8.61 -5.47 -23.06
CA LEU A 12 -9.75 -4.93 -22.33
C LEU A 12 -9.43 -4.81 -20.83
N VAL A 13 -8.92 -5.88 -20.21
CA VAL A 13 -8.56 -5.89 -18.79
C VAL A 13 -7.49 -4.84 -18.50
N MET A 14 -6.43 -4.79 -19.33
CA MET A 14 -5.35 -3.80 -19.15
C MET A 14 -5.87 -2.36 -19.29
N ALA A 15 -6.75 -2.10 -20.24
CA ALA A 15 -7.36 -0.78 -20.42
C ALA A 15 -8.20 -0.37 -19.21
N LEU A 16 -9.02 -1.27 -18.68
CA LEU A 16 -9.85 -1.00 -17.51
C LEU A 16 -9.02 -0.80 -16.23
N ILE A 17 -7.95 -1.57 -16.05
CA ILE A 17 -6.99 -1.36 -14.94
C ILE A 17 -6.35 0.03 -15.07
N PHE A 18 -5.91 0.41 -16.27
CA PHE A 18 -5.26 1.68 -16.50
C PHE A 18 -6.20 2.87 -16.27
N ILE A 19 -7.45 2.78 -16.73
CA ILE A 19 -8.48 3.80 -16.50
C ILE A 19 -8.82 3.87 -15.01
N GLY A 20 -9.05 2.71 -14.36
CA GLY A 20 -9.36 2.63 -12.94
C GLY A 20 -8.24 3.21 -12.06
N ALA A 21 -6.98 2.94 -12.41
CA ALA A 21 -5.82 3.50 -11.71
C ALA A 21 -5.71 5.03 -11.87
N ARG A 22 -6.09 5.57 -13.02
CA ARG A 22 -6.13 7.03 -13.23
C ARG A 22 -7.21 7.74 -12.43
N VAL A 23 -8.37 7.09 -12.27
CA VAL A 23 -9.46 7.65 -11.45
C VAL A 23 -9.10 7.63 -9.96
N GLY A 24 -8.29 6.64 -9.54
CA GLY A 24 -7.84 6.49 -8.16
C GLY A 24 -8.95 6.04 -7.19
N GLY A 25 -8.61 5.88 -5.92
CA GLY A 25 -9.57 5.50 -4.88
C GLY A 25 -10.37 4.24 -5.21
N ILE A 26 -11.68 4.32 -5.19
CA ILE A 26 -12.62 3.22 -5.50
C ILE A 26 -12.66 2.88 -7.00
N GLY A 27 -12.10 3.76 -7.86
CA GLY A 27 -12.16 3.62 -9.32
C GLY A 27 -11.65 2.29 -9.82
N LEU A 28 -10.53 1.78 -9.28
CA LEU A 28 -9.97 0.49 -9.69
C LEU A 28 -10.98 -0.66 -9.46
N GLY A 29 -11.70 -0.64 -8.33
CA GLY A 29 -12.73 -1.64 -8.02
C GLY A 29 -13.93 -1.55 -8.96
N ILE A 30 -14.43 -0.34 -9.24
CA ILE A 30 -15.58 -0.13 -10.13
C ILE A 30 -15.24 -0.59 -11.56
N TYR A 31 -14.10 -0.16 -12.11
CA TYR A 31 -13.67 -0.59 -13.44
C TYR A 31 -13.33 -2.07 -13.50
N GLY A 32 -12.87 -2.67 -12.40
CA GLY A 32 -12.70 -4.12 -12.27
C GLY A 32 -14.04 -4.86 -12.39
N MET A 33 -15.08 -4.39 -11.69
CA MET A 33 -16.44 -4.95 -11.81
C MET A 33 -17.00 -4.82 -13.22
N VAL A 34 -16.82 -3.67 -13.87
CA VAL A 34 -17.21 -3.48 -15.28
C VAL A 34 -16.48 -4.48 -16.19
N GLY A 35 -15.19 -4.72 -15.92
CA GLY A 35 -14.40 -5.71 -16.66
C GLY A 35 -14.96 -7.13 -16.53
N VAL A 36 -15.24 -7.55 -15.30
CA VAL A 36 -15.86 -8.86 -15.04
C VAL A 36 -17.21 -8.96 -15.73
N PHE A 37 -18.05 -7.93 -15.65
CA PHE A 37 -19.33 -7.89 -16.31
C PHE A 37 -19.21 -8.10 -17.84
N ILE A 38 -18.30 -7.37 -18.49
CA ILE A 38 -18.06 -7.50 -19.94
C ILE A 38 -17.53 -8.91 -20.28
N LEU A 39 -16.58 -9.44 -19.50
CA LEU A 39 -16.01 -10.77 -19.76
C LEU A 39 -17.05 -11.88 -19.61
N VAL A 40 -17.96 -11.78 -18.65
CA VAL A 40 -19.00 -12.77 -18.42
C VAL A 40 -20.13 -12.66 -19.42
N PHE A 41 -20.70 -11.47 -19.63
CA PHE A 41 -21.91 -11.30 -20.43
C PHE A 41 -21.64 -11.15 -21.93
N VAL A 42 -20.52 -10.53 -22.33
CA VAL A 42 -20.18 -10.36 -23.76
C VAL A 42 -19.34 -11.51 -24.28
N PHE A 43 -18.35 -11.96 -23.52
CA PHE A 43 -17.45 -13.05 -23.94
C PHE A 43 -17.91 -14.43 -23.46
N GLY A 44 -18.95 -14.51 -22.61
CA GLY A 44 -19.49 -15.78 -22.12
C GLY A 44 -18.53 -16.57 -21.22
N LEU A 45 -17.56 -15.90 -20.61
CA LEU A 45 -16.63 -16.54 -19.69
C LEU A 45 -17.34 -16.92 -18.38
N LYS A 46 -17.04 -18.12 -17.89
CA LYS A 46 -17.53 -18.53 -16.58
C LYS A 46 -16.73 -17.79 -15.49
N PRO A 47 -17.41 -17.18 -14.50
CA PRO A 47 -16.71 -16.60 -13.36
C PRO A 47 -15.88 -17.68 -12.65
N GLY A 48 -14.65 -17.34 -12.27
CA GLY A 48 -13.83 -18.19 -11.43
C GLY A 48 -14.34 -18.22 -9.99
N ASN A 49 -13.70 -19.02 -9.15
CA ASN A 49 -13.99 -19.01 -7.71
C ASN A 49 -13.57 -17.68 -7.11
N LEU A 50 -14.47 -17.10 -6.30
CA LEU A 50 -14.13 -15.90 -5.54
C LEU A 50 -13.14 -16.26 -4.42
N PRO A 51 -12.04 -15.51 -4.29
CA PRO A 51 -11.07 -15.72 -3.21
C PRO A 51 -11.60 -15.13 -1.89
N ILE A 52 -12.66 -15.76 -1.34
CA ILE A 52 -13.38 -15.25 -0.16
C ILE A 52 -12.45 -15.14 1.05
N ASP A 53 -11.57 -16.12 1.23
CA ASP A 53 -10.61 -16.14 2.34
C ASP A 53 -9.68 -14.93 2.30
N VAL A 54 -9.14 -14.62 1.11
CA VAL A 54 -8.30 -13.43 0.91
C VAL A 54 -9.07 -12.15 1.21
N MET A 55 -10.32 -12.06 0.74
CA MET A 55 -11.17 -10.87 0.98
C MET A 55 -11.44 -10.69 2.47
N LEU A 56 -11.74 -11.77 3.22
CA LEU A 56 -11.97 -11.72 4.67
C LEU A 56 -10.71 -11.31 5.43
N ILE A 57 -9.55 -11.84 5.04
CA ILE A 57 -8.26 -11.46 5.65
C ILE A 57 -8.00 -9.96 5.43
N ILE A 58 -8.16 -9.47 4.18
CA ILE A 58 -7.97 -8.06 3.87
C ILE A 58 -8.90 -7.16 4.68
N VAL A 59 -10.19 -7.48 4.75
CA VAL A 59 -11.17 -6.71 5.52
C VAL A 59 -10.81 -6.71 7.01
N SER A 60 -10.43 -7.86 7.57
CA SER A 60 -10.03 -7.98 8.98
C SER A 60 -8.82 -7.11 9.30
N VAL A 61 -7.78 -7.15 8.47
CA VAL A 61 -6.55 -6.37 8.63
C VAL A 61 -6.84 -4.86 8.53
N ILE A 62 -7.61 -4.44 7.51
CA ILE A 62 -7.97 -3.03 7.34
C ILE A 62 -8.80 -2.54 8.53
N THR A 63 -9.75 -3.35 9.01
CA THR A 63 -10.58 -3.01 10.16
C THR A 63 -9.73 -2.84 11.42
N ALA A 64 -8.82 -3.78 11.70
CA ALA A 64 -7.92 -3.70 12.84
C ALA A 64 -7.01 -2.46 12.77
N ALA A 65 -6.42 -2.19 11.61
CA ALA A 65 -5.58 -1.01 11.40
C ALA A 65 -6.37 0.30 11.55
N SER A 66 -7.59 0.36 11.01
CA SER A 66 -8.47 1.53 11.13
C SER A 66 -8.93 1.76 12.57
N THR A 67 -9.19 0.70 13.32
CA THR A 67 -9.54 0.78 14.74
C THR A 67 -8.38 1.31 15.57
N LEU A 68 -7.15 0.82 15.31
CA LEU A 68 -5.94 1.33 15.96
C LEU A 68 -5.74 2.83 15.67
N GLN A 69 -5.97 3.24 14.42
CA GLN A 69 -5.88 4.64 14.02
C GLN A 69 -6.95 5.49 14.70
N ALA A 70 -8.20 5.05 14.71
CA ALA A 70 -9.30 5.75 15.36
C ALA A 70 -9.11 5.89 16.89
N ALA A 71 -8.45 4.91 17.51
CA ALA A 71 -8.09 4.94 18.93
C ALA A 71 -6.87 5.84 19.24
N GLY A 72 -6.26 6.51 18.23
CA GLY A 72 -5.06 7.33 18.42
C GLY A 72 -3.76 6.53 18.63
N GLY A 73 -3.83 5.20 18.48
CA GLY A 73 -2.66 4.33 18.68
C GLY A 73 -1.55 4.59 17.66
N LEU A 74 -1.93 4.89 16.42
CA LEU A 74 -0.98 5.26 15.38
C LEU A 74 -0.26 6.57 15.71
N ASP A 75 -0.99 7.59 16.19
CA ASP A 75 -0.41 8.89 16.56
C ASP A 75 0.56 8.75 17.74
N TYR A 76 0.23 7.88 18.69
CA TYR A 76 1.13 7.57 19.80
C TYR A 76 2.45 6.95 19.30
N LEU A 77 2.36 5.95 18.43
CA LEU A 77 3.53 5.29 17.85
C LEU A 77 4.38 6.26 17.02
N VAL A 78 3.74 7.09 16.21
CA VAL A 78 4.40 8.16 15.44
C VAL A 78 5.09 9.15 16.38
N GLY A 79 4.47 9.51 17.51
CA GLY A 79 5.07 10.35 18.54
C GLY A 79 6.31 9.72 19.19
N VAL A 80 6.32 8.41 19.41
CA VAL A 80 7.49 7.67 19.90
C VAL A 80 8.61 7.70 18.87
N ALA A 81 8.29 7.42 17.61
CA ALA A 81 9.24 7.46 16.50
C ALA A 81 9.85 8.87 16.33
N ALA A 82 9.02 9.91 16.37
CA ALA A 82 9.46 11.29 16.28
C ALA A 82 10.45 11.66 17.41
N ARG A 83 10.17 11.23 18.63
CA ARG A 83 11.11 11.44 19.76
C ARG A 83 12.45 10.76 19.56
N PHE A 84 12.43 9.54 19.01
CA PHE A 84 13.65 8.81 18.68
C PHE A 84 14.44 9.51 17.56
N LEU A 85 13.78 9.91 16.48
CA LEU A 85 14.41 10.59 15.35
C LEU A 85 15.00 11.95 15.76
N ARG A 86 14.30 12.72 16.63
CA ARG A 86 14.78 14.02 17.13
C ARG A 86 16.01 13.90 18.04
N LYS A 87 16.26 12.73 18.65
CA LYS A 87 17.47 12.49 19.43
C LYS A 87 18.73 12.30 18.57
N HIS A 88 18.57 11.91 17.33
CA HIS A 88 19.69 11.63 16.43
C HIS A 88 19.52 12.32 15.07
N PRO A 89 19.43 13.66 15.06
CA PRO A 89 19.10 14.43 13.86
C PRO A 89 20.16 14.30 12.75
N GLU A 90 21.43 14.16 13.12
CA GLU A 90 22.55 14.00 12.17
C GLU A 90 22.46 12.71 11.35
N LYS A 91 21.80 11.68 11.90
CA LYS A 91 21.64 10.37 11.26
C LYS A 91 20.26 10.16 10.67
N ILE A 92 19.50 11.24 10.43
CA ILE A 92 18.13 11.17 9.92
C ILE A 92 18.03 10.44 8.58
N THR A 93 19.07 10.51 7.74
CA THR A 93 19.14 9.83 6.45
C THR A 93 19.10 8.30 6.59
N TYR A 94 19.53 7.76 7.72
CA TYR A 94 19.50 6.32 7.98
C TYR A 94 18.32 5.92 8.88
N TYR A 95 18.11 6.65 9.98
CA TYR A 95 17.05 6.32 10.95
C TYR A 95 15.65 6.64 10.42
N GLY A 96 15.49 7.67 9.59
CA GLY A 96 14.21 7.98 8.98
C GLY A 96 13.66 6.82 8.14
N PRO A 97 14.40 6.34 7.14
CA PRO A 97 13.99 5.19 6.33
C PRO A 97 13.80 3.89 7.14
N LEU A 98 14.71 3.61 8.08
CA LEU A 98 14.61 2.41 8.93
C LEU A 98 13.33 2.41 9.78
N THR A 99 13.02 3.56 10.39
CA THR A 99 11.79 3.74 11.16
C THR A 99 10.56 3.59 10.26
N THR A 100 10.57 4.19 9.08
CA THR A 100 9.47 4.09 8.11
C THR A 100 9.27 2.65 7.66
N TRP A 101 10.36 1.93 7.36
CA TRP A 101 10.33 0.51 7.00
C TRP A 101 9.69 -0.33 8.10
N LEU A 102 10.13 -0.15 9.35
CA LEU A 102 9.61 -0.89 10.51
C LEU A 102 8.11 -0.62 10.73
N PHE A 103 7.70 0.64 10.60
CA PHE A 103 6.29 1.02 10.73
C PHE A 103 5.42 0.39 9.66
N CYS A 104 5.85 0.42 8.40
CA CYS A 104 5.12 -0.19 7.29
C CYS A 104 5.12 -1.72 7.38
N LEU A 105 6.20 -2.33 7.89
CA LEU A 105 6.28 -3.76 8.14
C LEU A 105 5.24 -4.22 9.18
N VAL A 106 5.15 -3.50 10.31
CA VAL A 106 4.23 -3.84 11.41
C VAL A 106 2.78 -3.50 11.04
N ALA A 107 2.55 -2.36 10.40
CA ALA A 107 1.21 -1.92 10.02
C ALA A 107 0.65 -2.61 8.76
N GLY A 108 1.48 -3.23 7.94
CA GLY A 108 1.06 -3.86 6.69
C GLY A 108 0.56 -2.91 5.61
N THR A 109 0.78 -1.59 5.79
CA THR A 109 0.29 -0.54 4.89
C THR A 109 1.28 0.61 4.72
N ALA A 110 1.33 1.20 3.52
CA ALA A 110 2.14 2.40 3.24
C ALA A 110 1.57 3.68 3.89
N HIS A 111 0.30 3.69 4.24
CA HIS A 111 -0.35 4.91 4.76
C HIS A 111 0.32 5.42 6.04
N THR A 112 0.90 4.53 6.84
CA THR A 112 1.67 4.90 8.05
C THR A 112 2.90 5.75 7.73
N SER A 113 3.48 5.63 6.54
CA SER A 113 4.62 6.46 6.13
C SER A 113 4.25 7.93 6.01
N TYR A 114 3.03 8.25 5.57
CA TYR A 114 2.58 9.63 5.39
C TYR A 114 2.61 10.44 6.69
N SER A 115 2.45 9.78 7.83
CA SER A 115 2.57 10.43 9.14
C SER A 115 4.02 10.68 9.56
N LEU A 116 4.98 9.89 9.05
CA LEU A 116 6.40 10.01 9.38
C LEU A 116 7.16 10.94 8.42
N LEU A 117 6.78 10.99 7.15
CA LEU A 117 7.49 11.79 6.14
C LEU A 117 7.59 13.28 6.50
N PRO A 118 6.53 13.96 6.99
CA PRO A 118 6.63 15.35 7.42
C PRO A 118 7.64 15.55 8.56
N ILE A 119 7.68 14.63 9.51
CA ILE A 119 8.60 14.66 10.65
C ILE A 119 10.06 14.50 10.19
N ILE A 120 10.30 13.55 9.29
CA ILE A 120 11.62 13.33 8.69
C ILE A 120 12.06 14.59 7.93
N SER A 121 11.16 15.22 7.17
CA SER A 121 11.43 16.46 6.45
C SER A 121 11.80 17.61 7.37
N GLU A 122 11.02 17.80 8.44
CA GLU A 122 11.26 18.84 9.46
C GLU A 122 12.63 18.67 10.11
N ILE A 123 12.94 17.45 10.59
CA ILE A 123 14.23 17.17 11.25
C ILE A 123 15.40 17.35 10.29
N ALA A 124 15.28 16.89 9.04
CA ALA A 124 16.31 17.05 8.03
C ALA A 124 16.59 18.53 7.75
N THR A 125 15.55 19.33 7.57
CA THR A 125 15.66 20.77 7.32
C THR A 125 16.33 21.48 8.49
N ASN A 126 15.91 21.19 9.73
CA ASN A 126 16.49 21.78 10.93
C ASN A 126 17.97 21.39 11.14
N SER A 127 18.37 20.23 10.63
CA SER A 127 19.74 19.72 10.68
C SER A 127 20.60 20.14 9.48
N LYS A 128 20.09 21.02 8.60
CA LYS A 128 20.75 21.45 7.36
C LYS A 128 21.08 20.29 6.41
N ILE A 129 20.36 19.18 6.52
CA ILE A 129 20.43 18.04 5.61
C ILE A 129 19.34 18.24 4.54
N ARG A 130 19.67 18.02 3.28
CA ARG A 130 18.69 18.09 2.19
C ARG A 130 17.59 17.04 2.40
N PRO A 131 16.33 17.45 2.59
CA PRO A 131 15.25 16.53 2.95
C PRO A 131 14.93 15.51 1.85
N GLU A 132 15.28 15.79 0.59
CA GLU A 132 15.05 14.88 -0.53
C GLU A 132 15.71 13.52 -0.33
N ARG A 133 16.92 13.49 0.29
CA ARG A 133 17.66 12.25 0.54
C ARG A 133 16.94 11.30 1.51
N PRO A 134 16.66 11.70 2.77
CA PRO A 134 15.95 10.82 3.68
C PRO A 134 14.52 10.51 3.23
N LEU A 135 13.83 11.43 2.55
CA LEU A 135 12.46 11.22 2.08
C LEU A 135 12.39 10.19 0.95
N SER A 136 13.27 10.28 -0.06
CA SER A 136 13.27 9.33 -1.17
C SER A 136 13.59 7.91 -0.68
N VAL A 137 14.57 7.76 0.20
CA VAL A 137 14.92 6.45 0.77
C VAL A 137 13.80 5.94 1.68
N ALA A 138 13.14 6.82 2.47
CA ALA A 138 12.02 6.44 3.32
C ALA A 138 10.81 5.95 2.51
N THR A 139 10.54 6.55 1.35
CA THR A 139 9.46 6.11 0.46
C THR A 139 9.72 4.72 -0.11
N ILE A 140 10.96 4.45 -0.54
CA ILE A 140 11.36 3.12 -1.00
C ILE A 140 11.31 2.11 0.16
N ALA A 141 11.79 2.49 1.34
CA ALA A 141 11.76 1.67 2.54
C ALA A 141 10.33 1.31 2.97
N ALA A 142 9.37 2.24 2.83
CA ALA A 142 7.95 1.99 3.07
C ALA A 142 7.42 0.85 2.16
N SER A 143 7.73 0.91 0.87
CA SER A 143 7.31 -0.11 -0.10
C SER A 143 7.92 -1.48 0.22
N LEU A 144 9.20 -1.53 0.59
CA LEU A 144 9.86 -2.76 1.03
C LEU A 144 9.27 -3.29 2.34
N GLY A 145 8.88 -2.40 3.26
CA GLY A 145 8.23 -2.76 4.52
C GLY A 145 6.91 -3.48 4.28
N ILE A 146 6.08 -3.00 3.36
CA ILE A 146 4.80 -3.63 3.02
C ILE A 146 5.03 -5.01 2.39
N THR A 147 5.98 -5.11 1.46
CA THR A 147 6.26 -6.36 0.76
C THR A 147 6.75 -7.45 1.74
N GLY A 148 7.49 -7.06 2.77
CA GLY A 148 7.96 -7.97 3.83
C GLY A 148 6.96 -8.20 4.97
N SER A 149 5.84 -7.47 4.99
CA SER A 149 4.88 -7.53 6.09
C SER A 149 4.03 -8.80 6.05
N PRO A 150 3.99 -9.59 7.13
CA PRO A 150 3.09 -10.75 7.21
C PRO A 150 1.61 -10.35 7.26
N VAL A 151 1.33 -9.10 7.59
CA VAL A 151 -0.03 -8.55 7.76
C VAL A 151 -0.51 -7.85 6.50
N SER A 152 0.33 -7.68 5.48
CA SER A 152 -0.06 -7.00 4.26
C SER A 152 -1.04 -7.84 3.43
N ALA A 153 -1.97 -7.15 2.76
CA ALA A 153 -2.93 -7.79 1.86
C ALA A 153 -2.24 -8.60 0.75
N ALA A 154 -1.09 -8.13 0.26
CA ALA A 154 -0.32 -8.81 -0.77
C ALA A 154 0.26 -10.15 -0.26
N THR A 155 0.83 -10.16 0.94
CA THR A 155 1.35 -11.39 1.57
C THR A 155 0.23 -12.37 1.89
N ALA A 156 -0.90 -11.88 2.40
CA ALA A 156 -2.08 -12.71 2.66
C ALA A 156 -2.61 -13.36 1.36
N ALA A 157 -2.65 -12.62 0.26
CA ALA A 157 -3.04 -13.15 -1.04
C ALA A 157 -2.10 -14.25 -1.55
N ILE A 158 -0.78 -14.12 -1.36
CA ILE A 158 0.21 -15.11 -1.80
C ILE A 158 0.13 -16.40 -0.96
N ILE A 159 -0.09 -16.28 0.35
CA ILE A 159 -0.13 -17.45 1.25
C ILE A 159 -1.43 -18.25 1.07
N SER A 160 -2.52 -17.61 0.62
CA SER A 160 -3.82 -18.25 0.44
C SER A 160 -4.01 -18.93 -0.93
N THR A 161 -3.05 -18.81 -1.86
CA THR A 161 -3.01 -19.51 -3.14
C THR A 161 -2.20 -20.78 -3.06
#